data_444f2334f522edf58aa5ed0f4b3a7fff
#
_entry.id   444f2334f522edf58aa5ed0f4b3a7fff
#
_cell.length_a   1.000
_cell.length_b   1.000
_cell.length_c   1.000
_cell.angle_alpha   90.00
_cell.angle_beta   90.00
_cell.angle_gamma   90.00
#
_symmetry.space_group_name_H-M   'P 1'
#
loop_
_entity.id
_entity.type
_entity.pdbx_description
1 polymer ?
#
loop_
_entity_poly.entity_id
_entity_poly.type
_entity_poly.pdbx_seq_one_letter_code
_entity_poly.pdbx_strand_id
1 'polypeptide(L)'
;LKNEENIIFCEKINKAISEHVEVVIGPIPFSSNGININAPFSYKEISIRELMHVLNAKILIAGSITPDVYDMANDEYIEIIDVMKREELAVLNTIATAEGTIQVAIENTNKIIHGSEILILGFGRIGKVLARKLAGLSAKVTCAARKDEDLAWIQAYGHKATNINSLGENLKLYDIIINTVPHIILNEERLKYIKK
;
A
#
# COMPACT_ATOMS: atom_id res chain seq x y z
N LEU A 1 0.20 -7.99 25.59
CA LEU A 1 0.15 -9.34 24.97
C LEU A 1 0.92 -10.42 25.79
N LYS A 2 1.90 -10.06 26.63
CA LYS A 2 2.71 -11.06 27.39
C LYS A 2 1.98 -11.77 28.53
N ASN A 3 0.77 -11.36 28.89
CA ASN A 3 0.02 -11.87 30.06
C ASN A 3 -1.34 -12.52 29.72
N GLU A 4 -1.57 -12.89 28.46
CA GLU A 4 -2.80 -13.59 28.08
C GLU A 4 -2.56 -15.11 28.10
N GLU A 5 -3.40 -15.84 28.83
CA GLU A 5 -3.25 -17.28 29.11
C GLU A 5 -3.20 -18.19 27.87
N ASN A 6 -3.54 -17.66 26.70
CA ASN A 6 -3.61 -18.42 25.43
C ASN A 6 -2.56 -18.02 24.40
N ILE A 7 -1.52 -17.23 24.75
CA ILE A 7 -0.49 -16.80 23.83
C ILE A 7 0.84 -17.46 24.16
N ILE A 8 1.38 -18.20 23.21
CA ILE A 8 2.69 -18.83 23.30
C ILE A 8 3.66 -18.07 22.42
N PHE A 9 4.73 -17.52 23.00
CA PHE A 9 5.79 -16.85 22.28
C PHE A 9 6.86 -17.85 21.86
N CYS A 10 7.18 -17.88 20.58
CA CYS A 10 8.19 -18.76 20.00
C CYS A 10 9.24 -17.95 19.27
N GLU A 11 10.52 -18.27 19.52
CA GLU A 11 11.66 -17.60 18.86
C GLU A 11 12.01 -18.20 17.52
N LYS A 12 11.55 -19.39 17.20
CA LYS A 12 11.85 -20.10 15.96
C LYS A 12 10.63 -20.83 15.45
N ILE A 13 10.46 -20.82 14.14
CA ILE A 13 9.56 -21.73 13.45
C ILE A 13 10.23 -23.09 13.42
N ASN A 14 9.66 -24.04 14.09
CA ASN A 14 10.13 -25.41 14.07
C ASN A 14 8.97 -26.38 13.81
N LYS A 15 9.30 -27.62 13.46
CA LYS A 15 8.32 -28.63 13.10
C LYS A 15 7.35 -28.96 14.22
N ALA A 16 7.80 -28.93 15.49
CA ALA A 16 6.93 -29.20 16.65
C ALA A 16 5.84 -28.14 16.82
N ILE A 17 6.14 -26.87 16.54
CA ILE A 17 5.15 -25.79 16.52
C ILE A 17 4.19 -25.98 15.35
N SER A 18 4.70 -26.34 14.18
CA SER A 18 3.90 -26.52 12.99
C SER A 18 2.94 -27.72 13.04
N GLU A 19 3.26 -28.76 13.77
CA GLU A 19 2.40 -29.95 13.91
C GLU A 19 1.06 -29.64 14.61
N HIS A 20 1.02 -28.64 15.48
CA HIS A 20 -0.18 -28.23 16.23
C HIS A 20 -0.89 -27.01 15.67
N VAL A 21 -0.37 -26.42 14.61
CA VAL A 21 -0.92 -25.20 13.99
C VAL A 21 -1.65 -25.57 12.71
N GLU A 22 -2.91 -25.22 12.59
CA GLU A 22 -3.73 -25.44 11.40
C GLU A 22 -3.69 -24.23 10.46
N VAL A 23 -3.61 -23.03 11.03
CA VAL A 23 -3.63 -21.76 10.30
C VAL A 23 -2.47 -20.87 10.72
N VAL A 24 -1.75 -20.34 9.75
CA VAL A 24 -0.71 -19.34 9.98
C VAL A 24 -1.14 -18.01 9.41
N ILE A 25 -0.99 -16.96 10.20
CA ILE A 25 -1.28 -15.58 9.78
C ILE A 25 0.05 -14.86 9.54
N GLY A 26 0.28 -14.45 8.30
CA GLY A 26 1.43 -13.68 7.86
C GLY A 26 1.17 -12.18 7.80
N PRO A 27 2.23 -11.36 7.60
CA PRO A 27 2.12 -9.90 7.50
C PRO A 27 1.51 -9.42 6.18
N ILE A 28 1.22 -8.10 6.11
CA ILE A 28 0.84 -7.37 4.91
C ILE A 28 1.81 -6.20 4.70
N PRO A 29 2.58 -6.14 3.59
CA PRO A 29 2.73 -7.21 2.61
C PRO A 29 3.42 -8.44 3.19
N PHE A 30 3.16 -9.63 2.60
CA PHE A 30 3.76 -10.89 3.06
C PHE A 30 5.29 -10.87 2.93
N SER A 31 5.77 -10.31 1.83
CA SER A 31 7.20 -10.12 1.57
C SER A 31 7.44 -8.79 0.86
N SER A 32 8.58 -8.17 1.09
CA SER A 32 9.06 -6.99 0.37
C SER A 32 10.15 -7.30 -0.66
N ASN A 33 10.81 -8.47 -0.57
CA ASN A 33 11.91 -8.87 -1.44
C ASN A 33 11.68 -10.22 -2.17
N GLY A 34 10.53 -10.88 -1.92
CA GLY A 34 10.20 -12.19 -2.49
C GLY A 34 10.98 -13.37 -1.91
N ILE A 35 11.90 -13.15 -0.97
CA ILE A 35 12.78 -14.18 -0.38
C ILE A 35 12.41 -14.42 1.08
N ASN A 36 12.23 -13.34 1.83
CA ASN A 36 11.99 -13.38 3.26
C ASN A 36 10.61 -12.81 3.60
N ILE A 37 10.02 -13.27 4.69
CA ILE A 37 8.80 -12.74 5.25
C ILE A 37 9.07 -11.30 5.74
N ASN A 38 8.12 -10.40 5.49
CA ASN A 38 8.22 -9.02 5.95
C ASN A 38 8.06 -8.95 7.48
N ALA A 39 9.18 -8.86 8.19
CA ALA A 39 9.23 -8.81 9.65
C ALA A 39 10.11 -7.64 10.11
N PRO A 40 9.67 -6.36 9.95
CA PRO A 40 10.50 -5.17 10.17
C PRO A 40 11.00 -5.01 11.61
N PHE A 41 10.39 -5.69 12.57
CA PHE A 41 10.78 -5.67 13.99
C PHE A 41 11.58 -6.91 14.41
N SER A 42 11.90 -7.81 13.48
CA SER A 42 12.72 -8.99 13.75
C SER A 42 14.18 -8.70 13.38
N TYR A 43 15.10 -9.11 14.26
CA TYR A 43 16.55 -9.10 13.95
C TYR A 43 16.98 -10.30 13.10
N LYS A 44 16.08 -11.27 12.90
CA LYS A 44 16.35 -12.48 12.10
C LYS A 44 15.44 -12.49 10.89
N GLU A 45 16.01 -12.76 9.75
CA GLU A 45 15.26 -13.05 8.55
C GLU A 45 14.56 -14.41 8.66
N ILE A 46 13.34 -14.47 8.16
CA ILE A 46 12.55 -15.71 8.08
C ILE A 46 12.35 -16.01 6.60
N SER A 47 13.01 -17.07 6.13
CA SER A 47 12.90 -17.51 4.74
C SER A 47 11.47 -17.97 4.42
N ILE A 48 10.91 -17.50 3.31
CA ILE A 48 9.61 -17.95 2.80
C ILE A 48 9.67 -19.45 2.52
N ARG A 49 10.75 -19.95 1.91
CA ARG A 49 10.92 -21.37 1.59
C ARG A 49 10.92 -22.24 2.85
N GLU A 50 11.63 -21.83 3.90
CA GLU A 50 11.62 -22.54 5.17
C GLU A 50 10.25 -22.59 5.80
N LEU A 51 9.50 -21.46 5.77
CA LEU A 51 8.14 -21.41 6.26
C LEU A 51 7.24 -22.37 5.48
N MET A 52 7.27 -22.35 4.14
CA MET A 52 6.43 -23.21 3.30
C MET A 52 6.68 -24.68 3.61
N HIS A 53 7.94 -25.11 3.70
CA HIS A 53 8.28 -26.49 4.02
C HIS A 53 7.77 -26.93 5.40
N VAL A 54 7.78 -26.05 6.39
CA VAL A 54 7.26 -26.32 7.75
C VAL A 54 5.73 -26.33 7.76
N LEU A 55 5.07 -25.55 6.89
CA LEU A 55 3.62 -25.40 6.86
C LEU A 55 2.89 -26.56 6.17
N ASN A 56 3.54 -27.35 5.38
CA ASN A 56 2.98 -28.47 4.58
C ASN A 56 1.51 -28.82 4.86
N ALA A 57 0.65 -28.73 3.83
CA ALA A 57 -0.80 -29.03 3.89
C ALA A 57 -1.63 -28.20 4.90
N LYS A 58 -1.24 -26.95 5.20
CA LYS A 58 -1.93 -26.03 6.12
C LYS A 58 -2.46 -24.79 5.40
N ILE A 59 -3.10 -23.91 6.16
CA ILE A 59 -3.65 -22.65 5.63
C ILE A 59 -2.69 -21.49 5.98
N LEU A 60 -2.32 -20.71 4.96
CA LEU A 60 -1.61 -19.44 5.13
C LEU A 60 -2.54 -18.28 4.80
N ILE A 61 -2.82 -17.43 5.78
CA ILE A 61 -3.56 -16.18 5.60
C ILE A 61 -2.56 -15.03 5.63
N ALA A 62 -2.42 -14.28 4.54
CA ALA A 62 -1.51 -13.13 4.48
C ALA A 62 -2.00 -12.12 3.42
N GLY A 63 -1.25 -11.06 3.13
CA GLY A 63 -1.67 -10.09 2.11
C GLY A 63 -0.57 -9.71 1.15
N SER A 64 -0.95 -9.34 -0.07
CA SER A 64 -0.03 -8.97 -1.17
C SER A 64 0.96 -10.08 -1.47
N ILE A 65 0.46 -11.27 -1.72
CA ILE A 65 1.25 -12.47 -2.01
C ILE A 65 1.63 -12.48 -3.49
N THR A 66 2.92 -12.72 -3.77
CA THR A 66 3.44 -12.76 -5.15
C THR A 66 3.17 -14.11 -5.83
N PRO A 67 3.14 -14.16 -7.19
CA PRO A 67 2.95 -15.42 -7.92
C PRO A 67 3.94 -16.52 -7.48
N ASP A 68 5.22 -16.20 -7.34
CA ASP A 68 6.25 -17.17 -6.94
C ASP A 68 5.95 -17.85 -5.59
N VAL A 69 5.32 -17.10 -4.66
CA VAL A 69 4.91 -17.65 -3.36
C VAL A 69 3.72 -18.59 -3.48
N TYR A 70 2.79 -18.29 -4.43
CA TYR A 70 1.70 -19.23 -4.75
C TYR A 70 2.24 -20.53 -5.32
N ASP A 71 3.25 -20.48 -6.20
CA ASP A 71 3.87 -21.67 -6.78
C ASP A 71 4.53 -22.53 -5.69
N MET A 72 5.32 -21.91 -4.79
CA MET A 72 5.90 -22.61 -3.64
C MET A 72 4.84 -23.24 -2.72
N ALA A 73 3.73 -22.57 -2.50
CA ALA A 73 2.66 -23.06 -1.64
C ALA A 73 1.93 -24.26 -2.28
N ASN A 74 1.74 -24.25 -3.60
CA ASN A 74 1.15 -25.35 -4.34
C ASN A 74 2.02 -26.61 -4.25
N ASP A 75 3.34 -26.49 -4.33
CA ASP A 75 4.27 -27.61 -4.20
C ASP A 75 4.21 -28.29 -2.82
N GLU A 76 3.84 -27.54 -1.79
CA GLU A 76 3.73 -28.00 -0.39
C GLU A 76 2.25 -28.22 0.05
N TYR A 77 1.30 -28.18 -0.89
CA TYR A 77 -0.14 -28.35 -0.64
C TYR A 77 -0.71 -27.34 0.37
N ILE A 78 -0.18 -26.12 0.43
CA ILE A 78 -0.62 -25.08 1.33
C ILE A 78 -1.77 -24.30 0.67
N GLU A 79 -2.88 -24.16 1.39
CA GLU A 79 -3.96 -23.25 0.98
C GLU A 79 -3.60 -21.81 1.33
N ILE A 80 -3.58 -20.91 0.33
CA ILE A 80 -3.34 -19.48 0.53
C ILE A 80 -4.64 -18.70 0.50
N ILE A 81 -4.88 -17.91 1.54
CA ILE A 81 -5.91 -16.87 1.59
C ILE A 81 -5.22 -15.51 1.57
N ASP A 82 -5.15 -14.89 0.39
CA ASP A 82 -4.63 -13.51 0.25
C ASP A 82 -5.74 -12.50 0.58
N VAL A 83 -5.68 -11.91 1.76
CA VAL A 83 -6.67 -10.95 2.25
C VAL A 83 -6.72 -9.66 1.42
N MET A 84 -5.62 -9.32 0.72
CA MET A 84 -5.59 -8.13 -0.15
C MET A 84 -6.26 -8.35 -1.52
N LYS A 85 -6.63 -9.60 -1.86
CA LYS A 85 -7.51 -9.89 -3.00
C LYS A 85 -8.99 -9.59 -2.69
N ARG A 86 -9.34 -9.42 -1.43
CA ARG A 86 -10.68 -9.00 -1.02
C ARG A 86 -10.81 -7.48 -1.17
N GLU A 87 -11.68 -7.04 -2.08
CA GLU A 87 -11.82 -5.62 -2.44
C GLU A 87 -12.21 -4.75 -1.23
N GLU A 88 -13.11 -5.22 -0.37
CA GLU A 88 -13.53 -4.50 0.82
C GLU A 88 -12.36 -4.24 1.79
N LEU A 89 -11.48 -5.19 1.98
CA LEU A 89 -10.28 -5.01 2.82
C LEU A 89 -9.28 -4.08 2.16
N ALA A 90 -9.06 -4.22 0.84
CA ALA A 90 -8.21 -3.34 0.08
C ALA A 90 -8.68 -1.88 0.13
N VAL A 91 -10.00 -1.64 0.03
CA VAL A 91 -10.58 -0.30 0.17
C VAL A 91 -10.39 0.25 1.58
N LEU A 92 -10.71 -0.53 2.63
CA LEU A 92 -10.53 -0.08 4.02
C LEU A 92 -9.07 0.23 4.36
N ASN A 93 -8.13 -0.56 3.86
CA ASN A 93 -6.69 -0.33 4.05
C ASN A 93 -6.19 0.99 3.44
N THR A 94 -6.91 1.55 2.44
CA THR A 94 -6.55 2.86 1.87
C THR A 94 -6.71 4.01 2.85
N ILE A 95 -7.52 3.84 3.90
CA ILE A 95 -7.74 4.87 4.92
C ILE A 95 -6.42 5.14 5.66
N ALA A 96 -5.79 4.08 6.18
CA ALA A 96 -4.50 4.19 6.87
C ALA A 96 -3.38 4.67 5.92
N THR A 97 -3.37 4.17 4.67
CA THR A 97 -2.41 4.60 3.65
C THR A 97 -2.52 6.10 3.35
N ALA A 98 -3.75 6.62 3.23
CA ALA A 98 -3.98 8.04 2.97
C ALA A 98 -3.55 8.91 4.17
N GLU A 99 -3.78 8.46 5.41
CA GLU A 99 -3.34 9.17 6.62
C GLU A 99 -1.82 9.20 6.72
N GLY A 100 -1.15 8.08 6.52
CA GLY A 100 0.31 8.02 6.48
C GLY A 100 0.90 8.89 5.36
N THR A 101 0.25 8.97 4.20
CA THR A 101 0.67 9.86 3.10
C THR A 101 0.57 11.34 3.52
N ILE A 102 -0.50 11.73 4.21
CA ILE A 102 -0.66 13.09 4.73
C ILE A 102 0.40 13.40 5.79
N GLN A 103 0.68 12.45 6.69
CA GLN A 103 1.75 12.58 7.68
C GLN A 103 3.11 12.83 7.01
N VAL A 104 3.48 12.00 6.03
CA VAL A 104 4.73 12.17 5.27
C VAL A 104 4.78 13.53 4.57
N ALA A 105 3.66 13.99 3.99
CA ALA A 105 3.59 15.29 3.36
C ALA A 105 3.84 16.44 4.35
N ILE A 106 3.25 16.38 5.55
CA ILE A 106 3.44 17.39 6.61
C ILE A 106 4.89 17.38 7.11
N GLU A 107 5.47 16.21 7.34
CA GLU A 107 6.84 16.08 7.88
C GLU A 107 7.93 16.53 6.88
N ASN A 108 7.67 16.41 5.58
CA ASN A 108 8.67 16.68 4.54
C ASN A 108 8.43 17.98 3.77
N THR A 109 7.52 18.82 4.20
CA THR A 109 7.29 20.15 3.59
C THR A 109 7.32 21.26 4.65
N ASN A 110 7.76 22.46 4.25
CA ASN A 110 7.69 23.65 5.08
C ASN A 110 6.34 24.40 4.92
N LYS A 111 5.34 23.73 4.33
CA LYS A 111 4.01 24.31 4.07
C LYS A 111 2.95 23.58 4.88
N ILE A 112 1.94 24.33 5.28
CA ILE A 112 0.73 23.76 5.87
C ILE A 112 -0.17 23.21 4.77
N ILE A 113 -0.94 22.19 5.07
CA ILE A 113 -1.88 21.59 4.10
C ILE A 113 -3.00 22.55 3.73
N HIS A 114 -3.51 23.32 4.71
CA HIS A 114 -4.56 24.32 4.48
C HIS A 114 -4.16 25.32 3.39
N GLY A 115 -4.99 25.45 2.35
CA GLY A 115 -4.77 26.38 1.25
C GLY A 115 -3.70 25.98 0.23
N SER A 116 -2.93 24.90 0.49
CA SER A 116 -1.92 24.41 -0.44
C SER A 116 -2.55 23.84 -1.72
N GLU A 117 -1.92 24.10 -2.85
CA GLU A 117 -2.25 23.48 -4.13
C GLU A 117 -1.64 22.06 -4.18
N ILE A 118 -2.47 21.03 -4.14
CA ILE A 118 -2.02 19.64 -4.08
C ILE A 118 -2.48 18.87 -5.33
N LEU A 119 -1.52 18.21 -5.99
CA LEU A 119 -1.78 17.34 -7.12
C LEU A 119 -1.70 15.88 -6.67
N ILE A 120 -2.77 15.12 -6.92
CA ILE A 120 -2.80 13.67 -6.76
C ILE A 120 -2.75 13.03 -8.14
N LEU A 121 -1.70 12.25 -8.40
CA LEU A 121 -1.56 11.45 -9.61
C LEU A 121 -2.25 10.11 -9.40
N GLY A 122 -3.35 9.89 -10.13
CA GLY A 122 -4.23 8.74 -10.01
C GLY A 122 -5.50 9.00 -9.18
N PHE A 123 -6.61 8.38 -9.63
CA PHE A 123 -7.92 8.47 -8.96
C PHE A 123 -8.48 7.08 -8.67
N GLY A 124 -7.57 6.17 -8.27
CA GLY A 124 -7.92 4.84 -7.76
C GLY A 124 -8.40 4.87 -6.30
N ARG A 125 -8.41 3.72 -5.64
CA ARG A 125 -8.83 3.57 -4.24
C ARG A 125 -8.14 4.58 -3.31
N ILE A 126 -6.82 4.63 -3.32
CA ILE A 126 -6.02 5.57 -2.48
C ILE A 126 -6.29 7.01 -2.88
N GLY A 127 -6.25 7.32 -4.19
CA GLY A 127 -6.46 8.69 -4.69
C GLY A 127 -7.80 9.29 -4.26
N LYS A 128 -8.88 8.51 -4.29
CA LYS A 128 -10.22 8.93 -3.86
C LYS A 128 -10.26 9.29 -2.36
N VAL A 129 -9.72 8.42 -1.51
CA VAL A 129 -9.70 8.64 -0.06
C VAL A 129 -8.81 9.83 0.30
N LEU A 130 -7.63 9.90 -0.33
CA LEU A 130 -6.66 10.97 -0.12
C LEU A 130 -7.23 12.35 -0.52
N ALA A 131 -7.87 12.43 -1.70
CA ALA A 131 -8.50 13.66 -2.19
C ALA A 131 -9.55 14.18 -1.19
N ARG A 132 -10.42 13.30 -0.69
CA ARG A 132 -11.43 13.65 0.31
C ARG A 132 -10.80 14.16 1.62
N LYS A 133 -9.77 13.46 2.14
CA LYS A 133 -9.10 13.84 3.39
C LYS A 133 -8.38 15.18 3.26
N LEU A 134 -7.64 15.40 2.17
CA LEU A 134 -6.95 16.66 1.92
C LEU A 134 -7.91 17.83 1.72
N ALA A 135 -9.02 17.62 1.01
CA ALA A 135 -10.08 18.63 0.90
C ALA A 135 -10.70 18.97 2.27
N GLY A 136 -10.88 17.96 3.15
CA GLY A 136 -11.31 18.16 4.54
C GLY A 136 -10.32 18.99 5.37
N LEU A 137 -9.04 18.98 5.02
CA LEU A 137 -8.00 19.86 5.59
C LEU A 137 -7.92 21.22 4.85
N SER A 138 -8.90 21.52 4.00
CA SER A 138 -8.97 22.77 3.22
C SER A 138 -7.83 22.96 2.21
N ALA A 139 -7.23 21.87 1.72
CA ALA A 139 -6.34 21.93 0.57
C ALA A 139 -7.12 22.15 -0.73
N LYS A 140 -6.47 22.78 -1.71
CA LYS A 140 -6.98 22.90 -3.08
C LYS A 140 -6.52 21.69 -3.89
N VAL A 141 -7.38 20.68 -3.96
CA VAL A 141 -7.02 19.38 -4.54
C VAL A 141 -7.31 19.33 -6.03
N THR A 142 -6.28 18.98 -6.81
CA THR A 142 -6.38 18.58 -8.21
C THR A 142 -6.05 17.10 -8.32
N CYS A 143 -6.88 16.33 -8.99
CA CYS A 143 -6.62 14.93 -9.28
C CYS A 143 -6.33 14.75 -10.78
N ALA A 144 -5.28 13.97 -11.09
CA ALA A 144 -4.92 13.64 -12.46
C ALA A 144 -5.26 12.20 -12.79
N ALA A 145 -5.95 11.96 -13.88
CA ALA A 145 -6.31 10.64 -14.36
C ALA A 145 -6.11 10.52 -15.89
N ARG A 146 -6.12 9.27 -16.40
CA ARG A 146 -5.98 9.01 -17.84
C ARG A 146 -7.32 8.89 -18.54
N LYS A 147 -8.30 8.29 -17.86
CA LYS A 147 -9.61 7.96 -18.45
C LYS A 147 -10.57 9.12 -18.25
N ASP A 148 -11.35 9.43 -19.26
CA ASP A 148 -12.38 10.46 -19.20
C ASP A 148 -13.46 10.15 -18.14
N GLU A 149 -13.74 8.86 -17.92
CA GLU A 149 -14.63 8.41 -16.85
C GLU A 149 -14.11 8.84 -15.46
N ASP A 150 -12.80 8.62 -15.20
CA ASP A 150 -12.18 9.03 -13.93
C ASP A 150 -12.17 10.56 -13.79
N LEU A 151 -11.94 11.30 -14.88
CA LEU A 151 -11.97 12.76 -14.89
C LEU A 151 -13.39 13.27 -14.55
N ALA A 152 -14.43 12.64 -15.09
CA ALA A 152 -15.81 12.97 -14.76
C ALA A 152 -16.12 12.68 -13.29
N TRP A 153 -15.67 11.54 -12.75
CA TRP A 153 -15.83 11.23 -11.33
C TRP A 153 -15.09 12.22 -10.42
N ILE A 154 -13.86 12.64 -10.77
CA ILE A 154 -13.13 13.66 -10.02
C ILE A 154 -13.96 14.95 -9.89
N GLN A 155 -14.55 15.42 -10.99
CA GLN A 155 -15.41 16.60 -11.00
C GLN A 155 -16.69 16.39 -10.19
N ALA A 156 -17.34 15.23 -10.33
CA ALA A 156 -18.54 14.88 -9.57
C ALA A 156 -18.31 14.88 -8.04
N TYR A 157 -17.08 14.53 -7.60
CA TYR A 157 -16.68 14.62 -6.21
C TYR A 157 -16.24 16.04 -5.76
N GLY A 158 -16.36 17.03 -6.65
CA GLY A 158 -16.02 18.43 -6.34
C GLY A 158 -14.53 18.78 -6.39
N HIS A 159 -13.70 17.94 -6.99
CA HIS A 159 -12.28 18.19 -7.16
C HIS A 159 -11.94 18.72 -8.56
N LYS A 160 -10.83 19.41 -8.68
CA LYS A 160 -10.31 19.82 -9.99
C LYS A 160 -9.72 18.62 -10.71
N ALA A 161 -10.16 18.39 -11.97
CA ALA A 161 -9.67 17.31 -12.80
C ALA A 161 -8.63 17.79 -13.81
N THR A 162 -7.59 16.98 -14.06
CA THR A 162 -6.64 17.19 -15.15
C THR A 162 -6.23 15.88 -15.79
N ASN A 163 -5.93 15.89 -17.09
CA ASN A 163 -5.41 14.70 -17.75
C ASN A 163 -3.94 14.50 -17.36
N ILE A 164 -3.58 13.30 -16.95
CA ILE A 164 -2.23 12.95 -16.49
C ILE A 164 -1.16 13.12 -17.58
N ASN A 165 -1.57 13.05 -18.86
CA ASN A 165 -0.67 13.21 -19.98
C ASN A 165 -0.37 14.68 -20.30
N SER A 166 -1.22 15.62 -19.84
CA SER A 166 -1.10 17.07 -20.09
C SER A 166 -0.49 17.86 -18.93
N LEU A 167 0.18 17.18 -17.98
CA LEU A 167 0.72 17.84 -16.79
C LEU A 167 1.83 18.86 -17.10
N GLY A 168 2.86 18.48 -17.87
CA GLY A 168 3.93 19.34 -18.36
C GLY A 168 4.34 20.45 -17.39
N GLU A 169 4.43 21.68 -17.91
CA GLU A 169 4.81 22.88 -17.15
C GLU A 169 3.85 23.25 -16.01
N ASN A 170 2.62 22.70 -16.00
CA ASN A 170 1.65 22.95 -14.95
C ASN A 170 2.06 22.36 -13.59
N LEU A 171 3.04 21.45 -13.55
CA LEU A 171 3.56 20.89 -12.31
C LEU A 171 4.10 21.96 -11.35
N LYS A 172 4.60 23.09 -11.88
CA LYS A 172 5.05 24.24 -11.09
C LYS A 172 3.95 24.94 -10.26
N LEU A 173 2.68 24.67 -10.55
CA LEU A 173 1.55 25.28 -9.84
C LEU A 173 1.30 24.62 -8.48
N TYR A 174 1.77 23.39 -8.29
CA TYR A 174 1.48 22.61 -7.10
C TYR A 174 2.57 22.74 -6.04
N ASP A 175 2.15 22.78 -4.80
CA ASP A 175 3.03 22.83 -3.62
C ASP A 175 3.43 21.43 -3.19
N ILE A 176 2.52 20.46 -3.35
CA ILE A 176 2.73 19.06 -3.02
C ILE A 176 2.19 18.20 -4.18
N ILE A 177 2.96 17.20 -4.57
CA ILE A 177 2.57 16.23 -5.60
C ILE A 177 2.67 14.84 -5.01
N ILE A 178 1.56 14.10 -5.07
CA ILE A 178 1.44 12.76 -4.50
C ILE A 178 1.16 11.77 -5.63
N ASN A 179 2.05 10.79 -5.82
CA ASN A 179 1.84 9.74 -6.82
C ASN A 179 1.21 8.50 -6.16
N THR A 180 0.00 8.15 -6.59
CA THR A 180 -0.71 6.93 -6.18
C THR A 180 -0.78 5.87 -7.30
N VAL A 181 -0.09 6.10 -8.41
CA VAL A 181 -0.06 5.18 -9.57
C VAL A 181 1.18 4.29 -9.48
N PRO A 182 1.06 2.96 -9.68
CA PRO A 182 2.19 2.03 -9.59
C PRO A 182 3.10 2.07 -10.84
N HIS A 183 3.31 3.26 -11.42
CA HIS A 183 4.16 3.51 -12.57
C HIS A 183 4.91 4.84 -12.41
N ILE A 184 6.01 4.98 -13.11
CA ILE A 184 6.79 6.22 -13.13
C ILE A 184 6.03 7.25 -13.98
N ILE A 185 5.30 8.14 -13.30
CA ILE A 185 4.62 9.27 -13.93
C ILE A 185 5.53 10.51 -13.97
N LEU A 186 6.30 10.71 -12.88
CA LEU A 186 7.26 11.81 -12.74
C LEU A 186 8.64 11.30 -13.17
N ASN A 187 8.92 11.38 -14.48
CA ASN A 187 10.23 11.12 -15.05
C ASN A 187 11.15 12.36 -14.94
N GLU A 188 12.42 12.24 -15.30
CA GLU A 188 13.41 13.33 -15.25
C GLU A 188 12.95 14.60 -15.96
N GLU A 189 12.26 14.46 -17.09
CA GLU A 189 11.75 15.61 -17.87
C GLU A 189 10.68 16.36 -17.07
N ARG A 190 9.71 15.67 -16.47
CA ARG A 190 8.64 16.27 -15.67
C ARG A 190 9.13 16.85 -14.36
N LEU A 191 10.14 16.22 -13.72
CA LEU A 191 10.74 16.71 -12.48
C LEU A 191 11.35 18.12 -12.64
N LYS A 192 11.78 18.51 -13.84
CA LYS A 192 12.30 19.86 -14.11
C LYS A 192 11.27 20.98 -13.92
N TYR A 193 9.99 20.65 -13.98
CA TYR A 193 8.89 21.60 -13.83
C TYR A 193 8.36 21.68 -12.38
N ILE A 194 8.85 20.88 -11.45
CA ILE A 194 8.41 20.92 -10.05
C ILE A 194 9.09 22.10 -9.36
N LYS A 195 8.34 22.80 -8.49
CA LYS A 195 8.92 23.83 -7.61
C LYS A 195 10.05 23.24 -6.77
N LYS A 196 11.14 23.99 -6.67
CA LYS A 196 12.25 23.68 -5.74
C LYS A 196 11.90 24.13 -4.34
#